data_8388f6bd41f450a4e2f7895f3fdfca4b
#
_entry.id   8388f6bd41f450a4e2f7895f3fdfca4b
#
_cell.length_a   1.000
_cell.length_b   1.000
_cell.length_c   1.000
_cell.angle_alpha   90.00
_cell.angle_beta   90.00
_cell.angle_gamma   90.00
#
_symmetry.space_group_name_H-M   'P 1'
#
loop_
_entity.id
_entity.type
_entity.pdbx_description
1 polymer ?
#
loop_
_entity_poly.entity_id
_entity_poly.type
_entity_poly.pdbx_seq_one_letter_code
_entity_poly.pdbx_strand_id
1 'polypeptide(L)'
;MRVVFMGTPDIAATCFKRIIADGFEIVGCYTQPDRPKGRGMKMVYSPVKEVAIANNIPVFQPENFRSDEVVEELRALKPDICAVVAYGRILPQRVLDIPTCGCINIHASLLPQYRGSAPYQWAVLDGLKETGVSAQHMVLEMDAGDVIDVEKTPIGENDTAGEVLDRLAVLGAELLSRVLTRAKNGDKCCGTPQCKEDVTFAPMLDKSMCPIDWTKTACQVHNQVRGLHPWPVATMELQGKKFKVHATRVVEGSGEPGEILGLTKTGLKIACGEGAVEVIQLQAEGGKRMAAPDYFRGHP
;
A
#
# COMPACT_ATOMS: atom_id res chain seq x y z
N MET A 1 7.34 8.37 -27.27
CA MET A 1 7.18 9.01 -25.95
C MET A 1 8.15 8.35 -24.98
N ARG A 2 9.09 9.10 -24.47
CA ARG A 2 10.17 8.67 -23.57
C ARG A 2 9.67 8.70 -22.13
N VAL A 3 9.64 7.55 -21.48
CA VAL A 3 9.11 7.39 -20.12
C VAL A 3 10.26 7.16 -19.15
N VAL A 4 10.31 7.92 -18.07
CA VAL A 4 11.07 7.58 -16.87
C VAL A 4 10.10 6.96 -15.87
N PHE A 5 10.44 5.78 -15.33
CA PHE A 5 9.66 5.15 -14.29
C PHE A 5 10.31 5.40 -12.91
N MET A 6 9.51 5.74 -11.92
CA MET A 6 9.96 5.95 -10.53
C MET A 6 9.12 5.11 -9.58
N GLY A 7 9.73 4.15 -8.89
CA GLY A 7 9.01 3.26 -7.99
C GLY A 7 9.92 2.37 -7.16
N THR A 8 9.37 1.68 -6.16
CA THR A 8 10.19 0.85 -5.27
C THR A 8 9.56 -0.51 -4.96
N PRO A 9 8.35 -0.64 -4.35
CA PRO A 9 7.78 -1.91 -3.89
C PRO A 9 7.10 -2.72 -5.01
N ASP A 10 6.52 -3.86 -4.63
CA ASP A 10 5.90 -4.82 -5.54
C ASP A 10 4.78 -4.22 -6.40
N ILE A 11 3.93 -3.35 -5.83
CA ILE A 11 2.90 -2.64 -6.59
C ILE A 11 3.51 -1.82 -7.75
N ALA A 12 4.62 -1.14 -7.49
CA ALA A 12 5.34 -0.40 -8.52
C ALA A 12 5.95 -1.33 -9.56
N ALA A 13 6.52 -2.46 -9.14
CA ALA A 13 7.06 -3.46 -10.04
C ALA A 13 5.99 -4.05 -10.98
N THR A 14 4.75 -4.25 -10.47
CA THR A 14 3.60 -4.70 -11.27
C THR A 14 3.24 -3.67 -12.35
N CYS A 15 3.13 -2.39 -11.98
CA CYS A 15 2.90 -1.30 -12.93
C CYS A 15 4.03 -1.19 -13.96
N PHE A 16 5.28 -1.33 -13.51
CA PHE A 16 6.45 -1.24 -14.36
C PHE A 16 6.50 -2.36 -15.40
N LYS A 17 6.26 -3.61 -14.99
CA LYS A 17 6.18 -4.76 -15.91
C LYS A 17 5.12 -4.55 -16.98
N ARG A 18 3.97 -3.98 -16.60
CA ARG A 18 2.87 -3.71 -17.54
C ARG A 18 3.29 -2.73 -18.63
N ILE A 19 3.82 -1.57 -18.29
CA ILE A 19 4.21 -0.56 -19.28
C ILE A 19 5.39 -1.02 -20.17
N ILE A 20 6.29 -1.88 -19.66
CA ILE A 20 7.32 -2.53 -20.48
C ILE A 20 6.66 -3.48 -21.49
N ALA A 21 5.73 -4.32 -21.04
CA ALA A 21 5.01 -5.28 -21.91
C ALA A 21 4.17 -4.59 -22.99
N ASP A 22 3.62 -3.40 -22.68
CA ASP A 22 2.87 -2.57 -23.63
C ASP A 22 3.77 -1.80 -24.63
N GLY A 23 5.10 -1.96 -24.54
CA GLY A 23 6.07 -1.44 -25.50
C GLY A 23 6.33 0.06 -25.36
N PHE A 24 6.20 0.64 -24.16
CA PHE A 24 6.64 2.00 -23.93
C PHE A 24 8.17 2.10 -23.93
N GLU A 25 8.70 3.22 -24.46
CA GLU A 25 10.15 3.50 -24.45
C GLU A 25 10.59 3.96 -23.06
N ILE A 26 11.07 3.03 -22.24
CA ILE A 26 11.56 3.33 -20.90
C ILE A 26 13.03 3.74 -20.97
N VAL A 27 13.31 5.01 -20.72
CA VAL A 27 14.67 5.56 -20.83
C VAL A 27 15.46 5.55 -19.53
N GLY A 28 14.80 5.27 -18.41
CA GLY A 28 15.43 5.12 -17.10
C GLY A 28 14.44 4.72 -16.02
N CYS A 29 14.97 4.08 -14.99
CA CYS A 29 14.24 3.61 -13.82
C CYS A 29 14.86 4.19 -12.55
N TYR A 30 14.08 4.94 -11.77
CA TYR A 30 14.47 5.47 -10.46
C TYR A 30 13.85 4.63 -9.36
N THR A 31 14.67 4.15 -8.43
CA THR A 31 14.22 3.39 -7.27
C THR A 31 15.04 3.74 -6.04
N GLN A 32 14.55 3.43 -4.85
CA GLN A 32 15.32 3.70 -3.63
C GLN A 32 16.63 2.90 -3.61
N PRO A 33 17.68 3.43 -2.93
CA PRO A 33 18.93 2.71 -2.73
C PRO A 33 18.72 1.34 -2.11
N ASP A 34 19.57 0.39 -2.48
CA ASP A 34 19.57 -0.96 -1.90
C ASP A 34 19.76 -0.88 -0.39
N ARG A 35 19.05 -1.71 0.34
CA ARG A 35 19.13 -1.76 1.80
C ARG A 35 19.39 -3.17 2.28
N PRO A 36 20.16 -3.35 3.36
CA PRO A 36 20.27 -4.64 4.00
C PRO A 36 18.92 -5.10 4.52
N LYS A 37 18.54 -6.36 4.26
CA LYS A 37 17.26 -6.95 4.69
C LYS A 37 17.48 -8.31 5.35
N GLY A 38 16.65 -8.60 6.36
CA GLY A 38 16.64 -9.89 7.05
C GLY A 38 17.77 -10.05 8.10
N ARG A 39 17.78 -11.21 8.78
CA ARG A 39 18.75 -11.51 9.85
C ARG A 39 20.20 -11.57 9.38
N GLY A 40 20.45 -11.80 8.09
CA GLY A 40 21.79 -11.86 7.51
C GLY A 40 22.29 -10.55 6.90
N MET A 41 21.57 -9.44 7.03
CA MET A 41 21.94 -8.11 6.50
C MET A 41 22.39 -8.15 5.02
N LYS A 42 21.86 -9.06 4.23
CA LYS A 42 22.14 -9.14 2.79
C LYS A 42 21.53 -7.94 2.07
N MET A 43 22.31 -7.31 1.21
CA MET A 43 21.80 -6.27 0.30
C MET A 43 20.74 -6.89 -0.61
N VAL A 44 19.55 -6.32 -0.59
CA VAL A 44 18.41 -6.78 -1.40
C VAL A 44 18.01 -5.67 -2.35
N TYR A 45 17.88 -6.01 -3.61
CA TYR A 45 17.36 -5.10 -4.62
C TYR A 45 15.88 -4.80 -4.38
N SER A 46 15.45 -3.62 -4.77
CA SER A 46 14.01 -3.34 -4.81
C SER A 46 13.35 -4.19 -5.90
N PRO A 47 12.07 -4.58 -5.77
CA PRO A 47 11.33 -5.27 -6.83
C PRO A 47 11.41 -4.53 -8.18
N VAL A 48 11.36 -3.21 -8.18
CA VAL A 48 11.49 -2.39 -9.39
C VAL A 48 12.89 -2.49 -10.00
N LYS A 49 13.96 -2.51 -9.18
CA LYS A 49 15.33 -2.69 -9.67
C LYS A 49 15.52 -4.07 -10.36
N GLU A 50 14.96 -5.12 -9.78
CA GLU A 50 15.00 -6.46 -10.37
C GLU A 50 14.36 -6.48 -11.76
N VAL A 51 13.19 -5.84 -11.91
CA VAL A 51 12.51 -5.69 -13.20
C VAL A 51 13.35 -4.90 -14.19
N ALA A 52 13.94 -3.78 -13.76
CA ALA A 52 14.76 -2.93 -14.62
C ALA A 52 15.99 -3.69 -15.16
N ILE A 53 16.72 -4.40 -14.29
CA ILE A 53 17.90 -5.20 -14.67
C ILE A 53 17.51 -6.30 -15.66
N ALA A 54 16.41 -7.02 -15.41
CA ALA A 54 15.93 -8.09 -16.28
C ALA A 54 15.55 -7.60 -17.70
N ASN A 55 15.28 -6.30 -17.86
CA ASN A 55 14.91 -5.69 -19.13
C ASN A 55 16.00 -4.74 -19.68
N ASN A 56 17.21 -4.75 -19.12
CA ASN A 56 18.34 -3.90 -19.52
C ASN A 56 18.01 -2.39 -19.49
N ILE A 57 17.17 -1.95 -18.54
CA ILE A 57 16.80 -0.54 -18.35
C ILE A 57 17.79 0.09 -17.36
N PRO A 58 18.35 1.28 -17.67
CA PRO A 58 19.24 1.99 -16.76
C PRO A 58 18.58 2.27 -15.39
N VAL A 59 19.30 1.99 -14.30
CA VAL A 59 18.81 2.13 -12.92
C VAL A 59 19.53 3.27 -12.24
N PHE A 60 18.76 4.17 -11.64
CA PHE A 60 19.22 5.32 -10.87
C PHE A 60 18.71 5.20 -9.43
N GLN A 61 19.58 5.38 -8.44
CA GLN A 61 19.26 5.20 -7.02
C GLN A 61 19.70 6.40 -6.16
N PRO A 62 19.26 7.63 -6.49
CA PRO A 62 19.65 8.79 -5.69
C PRO A 62 19.01 8.72 -4.30
N GLU A 63 19.72 9.19 -3.29
CA GLU A 63 19.16 9.35 -1.95
C GLU A 63 18.09 10.46 -1.90
N ASN A 64 18.28 11.49 -2.71
CA ASN A 64 17.35 12.62 -2.86
C ASN A 64 17.68 13.41 -4.14
N PHE A 65 16.88 14.44 -4.43
CA PHE A 65 17.08 15.33 -5.58
C PHE A 65 17.61 16.73 -5.17
N ARG A 66 18.48 16.78 -4.16
CA ARG A 66 19.03 18.07 -3.68
C ARG A 66 20.22 18.55 -4.49
N SER A 67 21.04 17.65 -5.02
CA SER A 67 22.19 18.04 -5.86
C SER A 67 21.75 18.31 -7.29
N ASP A 68 22.45 19.22 -7.95
CA ASP A 68 22.20 19.56 -9.35
C ASP A 68 22.59 18.40 -10.28
N GLU A 69 23.61 17.64 -9.93
CA GLU A 69 24.06 16.45 -10.68
C GLU A 69 22.94 15.45 -10.89
N VAL A 70 22.20 15.11 -9.81
CA VAL A 70 21.08 14.15 -9.87
C VAL A 70 19.93 14.70 -10.74
N VAL A 71 19.70 16.01 -10.70
CA VAL A 71 18.65 16.64 -11.51
C VAL A 71 19.05 16.68 -12.97
N GLU A 72 20.32 17.00 -13.29
CA GLU A 72 20.83 17.01 -14.65
C GLU A 72 20.93 15.60 -15.26
N GLU A 73 21.21 14.57 -14.43
CA GLU A 73 21.15 13.17 -14.84
C GLU A 73 19.73 12.81 -15.35
N LEU A 74 18.70 13.20 -14.61
CA LEU A 74 17.31 13.02 -15.05
C LEU A 74 16.99 13.84 -16.31
N ARG A 75 17.44 15.10 -16.37
CA ARG A 75 17.25 15.98 -17.54
C ARG A 75 17.90 15.43 -18.79
N ALA A 76 19.08 14.81 -18.65
CA ALA A 76 19.81 14.21 -19.78
C ALA A 76 19.05 13.03 -20.42
N LEU A 77 18.17 12.36 -19.68
CA LEU A 77 17.28 11.32 -20.21
C LEU A 77 16.19 11.89 -21.13
N LYS A 78 15.94 13.20 -21.10
CA LYS A 78 14.90 13.89 -21.90
C LYS A 78 13.55 13.17 -21.82
N PRO A 79 12.98 12.96 -20.63
CA PRO A 79 11.69 12.30 -20.51
C PRO A 79 10.58 13.18 -21.05
N ASP A 80 9.65 12.58 -21.78
CA ASP A 80 8.38 13.22 -22.10
C ASP A 80 7.45 13.17 -20.89
N ILE A 81 7.52 12.07 -20.12
CA ILE A 81 6.69 11.85 -18.94
C ILE A 81 7.44 11.05 -17.86
N CYS A 82 7.20 11.38 -16.59
CA CYS A 82 7.60 10.55 -15.47
C CYS A 82 6.39 9.82 -14.89
N ALA A 83 6.45 8.48 -14.88
CA ALA A 83 5.46 7.61 -14.25
C ALA A 83 5.92 7.22 -12.85
N VAL A 84 5.18 7.62 -11.83
CA VAL A 84 5.56 7.47 -10.43
C VAL A 84 4.58 6.53 -9.72
N VAL A 85 5.10 5.51 -9.04
CA VAL A 85 4.29 4.58 -8.25
C VAL A 85 5.05 4.21 -6.98
N ALA A 86 4.56 4.65 -5.83
CA ALA A 86 5.14 4.35 -4.53
C ALA A 86 6.69 4.49 -4.49
N TYR A 87 7.21 5.58 -5.04
CA TYR A 87 8.65 5.83 -5.10
C TYR A 87 9.25 6.10 -3.72
N GLY A 88 8.49 6.79 -2.86
CA GLY A 88 8.87 7.08 -1.48
C GLY A 88 9.96 8.15 -1.35
N ARG A 89 10.05 9.06 -2.32
CA ARG A 89 10.92 10.26 -2.29
C ARG A 89 10.12 11.48 -2.72
N ILE A 90 10.41 12.61 -2.10
CA ILE A 90 9.85 13.91 -2.49
C ILE A 90 10.53 14.37 -3.78
N LEU A 91 9.73 14.74 -4.76
CA LEU A 91 10.18 15.34 -6.01
C LEU A 91 10.03 16.87 -5.90
N PRO A 92 11.13 17.63 -5.88
CA PRO A 92 11.06 19.09 -5.85
C PRO A 92 10.55 19.64 -7.19
N GLN A 93 10.07 20.90 -7.22
CA GLN A 93 9.52 21.53 -8.41
C GLN A 93 10.44 21.42 -9.63
N ARG A 94 11.74 21.64 -9.46
CA ARG A 94 12.74 21.53 -10.52
C ARG A 94 12.84 20.14 -11.18
N VAL A 95 12.34 19.10 -10.50
CA VAL A 95 12.23 17.74 -11.05
C VAL A 95 10.87 17.54 -11.72
N LEU A 96 9.79 18.06 -11.10
CA LEU A 96 8.44 18.01 -11.68
C LEU A 96 8.34 18.74 -13.02
N ASP A 97 9.16 19.77 -13.23
CA ASP A 97 9.19 20.58 -14.44
C ASP A 97 10.05 20.00 -15.58
N ILE A 98 10.75 18.86 -15.35
CA ILE A 98 11.61 18.28 -16.39
C ILE A 98 10.81 17.62 -17.52
N PRO A 99 9.85 16.72 -17.24
CA PRO A 99 9.12 16.04 -18.30
C PRO A 99 8.09 16.98 -18.96
N THR A 100 8.03 16.97 -20.29
CA THR A 100 7.15 17.87 -21.06
C THR A 100 5.66 17.62 -20.84
N CYS A 101 5.28 16.37 -20.50
CA CYS A 101 3.92 15.98 -20.13
C CYS A 101 3.72 15.83 -18.60
N GLY A 102 4.71 16.29 -17.81
CA GLY A 102 4.65 16.27 -16.35
C GLY A 102 4.93 14.90 -15.72
N CYS A 103 4.70 14.84 -14.41
CA CYS A 103 4.82 13.63 -13.61
C CYS A 103 3.42 13.12 -13.25
N ILE A 104 3.15 11.83 -13.50
CA ILE A 104 1.88 11.17 -13.18
C ILE A 104 2.14 10.17 -12.08
N ASN A 105 1.36 10.23 -11.01
CA ASN A 105 1.41 9.28 -9.91
C ASN A 105 0.18 8.37 -9.91
N ILE A 106 0.39 7.08 -9.66
CA ILE A 106 -0.68 6.11 -9.32
C ILE A 106 -0.76 6.02 -7.81
N HIS A 107 -1.86 6.52 -7.26
CA HIS A 107 -2.16 6.54 -5.84
C HIS A 107 -3.18 5.46 -5.48
N ALA A 108 -2.95 4.73 -4.38
CA ALA A 108 -3.75 3.57 -3.99
C ALA A 108 -4.99 3.95 -3.15
N SER A 109 -5.73 4.98 -3.59
CA SER A 109 -7.05 5.37 -3.09
C SER A 109 -7.87 6.07 -4.18
N LEU A 110 -9.14 6.33 -3.88
CA LEU A 110 -10.00 7.23 -4.65
C LEU A 110 -9.81 8.65 -4.13
N LEU A 111 -8.87 9.40 -4.73
CA LEU A 111 -8.63 10.80 -4.38
C LEU A 111 -9.91 11.64 -4.59
N PRO A 112 -10.16 12.64 -3.72
CA PRO A 112 -9.27 13.25 -2.72
C PRO A 112 -9.18 12.53 -1.37
N GLN A 113 -9.82 11.39 -1.21
CA GLN A 113 -9.78 10.64 0.05
C GLN A 113 -8.45 9.89 0.21
N TYR A 114 -7.98 9.81 1.47
CA TYR A 114 -6.79 9.05 1.85
C TYR A 114 -5.50 9.51 1.14
N ARG A 115 -5.25 10.82 1.07
CA ARG A 115 -3.92 11.34 0.69
C ARG A 115 -2.88 10.85 1.70
N GLY A 116 -1.69 10.45 1.24
CA GLY A 116 -0.58 10.06 2.12
C GLY A 116 -0.06 8.64 1.90
N SER A 117 0.56 8.07 2.94
CA SER A 117 1.47 6.93 2.81
C SER A 117 0.81 5.56 2.91
N ALA A 118 -0.39 5.45 3.50
CA ALA A 118 -1.03 4.16 3.80
C ALA A 118 -2.52 4.09 3.37
N PRO A 119 -2.87 4.57 2.14
CA PRO A 119 -4.26 4.78 1.74
C PRO A 119 -5.13 3.52 1.79
N TYR A 120 -4.67 2.42 1.22
CA TYR A 120 -5.43 1.17 1.17
C TYR A 120 -5.59 0.51 2.56
N GLN A 121 -4.59 0.65 3.44
CA GLN A 121 -4.70 0.15 4.80
C GLN A 121 -5.78 0.91 5.58
N TRP A 122 -5.79 2.23 5.48
CA TRP A 122 -6.79 3.06 6.14
C TRP A 122 -8.20 2.80 5.59
N ALA A 123 -8.36 2.59 4.29
CA ALA A 123 -9.65 2.21 3.72
C ALA A 123 -10.20 0.91 4.35
N VAL A 124 -9.32 -0.07 4.63
CA VAL A 124 -9.71 -1.32 5.30
C VAL A 124 -9.94 -1.11 6.80
N LEU A 125 -9.09 -0.34 7.48
CA LEU A 125 -9.22 -0.01 8.92
C LEU A 125 -10.54 0.71 9.20
N ASP A 126 -10.94 1.64 8.35
CA ASP A 126 -12.17 2.40 8.46
C ASP A 126 -13.41 1.59 8.01
N GLY A 127 -13.21 0.38 7.48
CA GLY A 127 -14.29 -0.52 7.08
C GLY A 127 -15.05 -0.09 5.83
N LEU A 128 -14.38 0.62 4.92
CA LEU A 128 -14.99 0.98 3.64
C LEU A 128 -15.40 -0.27 2.85
N LYS A 129 -16.44 -0.12 2.04
CA LYS A 129 -16.94 -1.16 1.14
C LYS A 129 -16.34 -1.09 -0.26
N GLU A 130 -15.69 0.03 -0.59
CA GLU A 130 -15.07 0.29 -1.89
C GLU A 130 -13.80 1.12 -1.69
N THR A 131 -12.80 0.87 -2.51
CA THR A 131 -11.61 1.69 -2.68
C THR A 131 -11.20 1.68 -4.16
N GLY A 132 -10.00 2.13 -4.49
CA GLY A 132 -9.54 2.11 -5.88
C GLY A 132 -8.13 2.66 -6.02
N VAL A 133 -7.79 2.99 -7.25
CA VAL A 133 -6.57 3.69 -7.63
C VAL A 133 -6.91 4.95 -8.40
N SER A 134 -6.12 5.99 -8.18
CA SER A 134 -6.23 7.26 -8.91
C SER A 134 -4.93 7.56 -9.64
N ALA A 135 -5.01 7.92 -10.92
CA ALA A 135 -3.93 8.56 -11.64
C ALA A 135 -4.06 10.08 -11.48
N GLN A 136 -3.02 10.74 -10.99
CA GLN A 136 -3.02 12.17 -10.75
C GLN A 136 -1.75 12.84 -11.29
N HIS A 137 -1.83 14.11 -11.63
CA HIS A 137 -0.66 14.93 -11.82
C HIS A 137 0.05 15.16 -10.49
N MET A 138 1.38 15.13 -10.49
CA MET A 138 2.12 15.45 -9.27
C MET A 138 2.34 16.94 -9.15
N VAL A 139 2.14 17.43 -7.93
CA VAL A 139 2.43 18.80 -7.50
C VAL A 139 3.23 18.76 -6.19
N LEU A 140 3.71 19.89 -5.68
CA LEU A 140 4.51 19.94 -4.44
C LEU A 140 3.71 19.48 -3.21
N GLU A 141 2.42 19.81 -3.16
CA GLU A 141 1.55 19.34 -2.08
C GLU A 141 1.25 17.86 -2.29
N MET A 142 1.43 17.06 -1.23
CA MET A 142 1.31 15.62 -1.29
C MET A 142 -0.10 15.19 -1.74
N ASP A 143 -0.14 14.40 -2.82
CA ASP A 143 -1.33 13.80 -3.41
C ASP A 143 -2.46 14.80 -3.72
N ALA A 144 -2.13 16.07 -3.97
CA ALA A 144 -3.09 17.16 -4.17
C ALA A 144 -3.30 17.56 -5.64
N GLY A 145 -2.58 16.95 -6.57
CA GLY A 145 -2.71 17.28 -7.98
C GLY A 145 -4.02 16.81 -8.61
N ASP A 146 -4.32 17.33 -9.79
CA ASP A 146 -5.56 17.02 -10.50
C ASP A 146 -5.66 15.54 -10.86
N VAL A 147 -6.82 14.95 -10.61
CA VAL A 147 -7.08 13.54 -10.89
C VAL A 147 -7.44 13.35 -12.36
N ILE A 148 -6.64 12.55 -13.06
CA ILE A 148 -6.77 12.29 -14.51
C ILE A 148 -7.82 11.21 -14.77
N ASP A 149 -7.78 10.14 -13.96
CA ASP A 149 -8.65 8.97 -14.14
C ASP A 149 -8.60 8.09 -12.88
N VAL A 150 -9.61 7.25 -12.68
CA VAL A 150 -9.73 6.37 -11.51
C VAL A 150 -10.22 4.98 -11.89
N GLU A 151 -9.86 3.98 -11.10
CA GLU A 151 -10.44 2.64 -11.13
C GLU A 151 -10.87 2.21 -9.74
N LYS A 152 -12.05 1.60 -9.63
CA LYS A 152 -12.66 1.21 -8.37
C LYS A 152 -12.63 -0.30 -8.16
N THR A 153 -12.59 -0.72 -6.90
CA THR A 153 -12.72 -2.13 -6.51
C THR A 153 -13.46 -2.25 -5.19
N PRO A 154 -14.31 -3.26 -5.01
CA PRO A 154 -14.93 -3.52 -3.72
C PRO A 154 -13.90 -3.99 -2.69
N ILE A 155 -14.19 -3.74 -1.41
CA ILE A 155 -13.51 -4.34 -0.26
C ILE A 155 -14.47 -5.35 0.35
N GLY A 156 -14.13 -6.64 0.28
CA GLY A 156 -14.88 -7.70 0.90
C GLY A 156 -14.81 -7.66 2.43
N GLU A 157 -15.77 -8.27 3.10
CA GLU A 157 -15.87 -8.23 4.56
C GLU A 157 -14.63 -8.79 5.27
N ASN A 158 -13.99 -9.79 4.67
CA ASN A 158 -12.79 -10.43 5.24
C ASN A 158 -11.51 -10.12 4.47
N ASP A 159 -11.57 -9.24 3.47
CA ASP A 159 -10.37 -8.85 2.74
C ASP A 159 -9.35 -8.19 3.67
N THR A 160 -8.12 -8.63 3.61
CA THR A 160 -7.00 -7.99 4.29
C THR A 160 -6.46 -6.82 3.45
N ALA A 161 -5.76 -5.89 4.08
CA ALA A 161 -5.08 -4.81 3.36
C ALA A 161 -4.08 -5.34 2.31
N GLY A 162 -3.44 -6.49 2.57
CA GLY A 162 -2.57 -7.15 1.60
C GLY A 162 -3.30 -7.60 0.34
N GLU A 163 -4.44 -8.29 0.49
CA GLU A 163 -5.26 -8.74 -0.66
C GLU A 163 -5.85 -7.57 -1.43
N VAL A 164 -6.24 -6.50 -0.73
CA VAL A 164 -6.67 -5.24 -1.38
C VAL A 164 -5.53 -4.65 -2.20
N LEU A 165 -4.31 -4.57 -1.64
CA LEU A 165 -3.13 -4.07 -2.35
C LEU A 165 -2.82 -4.88 -3.61
N ASP A 166 -2.93 -6.21 -3.56
CA ASP A 166 -2.68 -7.08 -4.72
C ASP A 166 -3.65 -6.75 -5.87
N ARG A 167 -4.93 -6.52 -5.56
CA ARG A 167 -5.91 -6.06 -6.57
C ARG A 167 -5.61 -4.67 -7.09
N LEU A 168 -5.28 -3.73 -6.19
CA LEU A 168 -4.94 -2.36 -6.57
C LEU A 168 -3.66 -2.31 -7.43
N ALA A 169 -2.72 -3.23 -7.26
CA ALA A 169 -1.53 -3.33 -8.10
C ALA A 169 -1.88 -3.65 -9.57
N VAL A 170 -2.83 -4.55 -9.79
CA VAL A 170 -3.31 -4.88 -11.13
C VAL A 170 -4.07 -3.71 -11.74
N LEU A 171 -5.03 -3.14 -11.01
CA LEU A 171 -5.80 -1.99 -11.48
C LEU A 171 -4.92 -0.76 -11.74
N GLY A 172 -3.95 -0.51 -10.87
CA GLY A 172 -2.99 0.58 -11.05
C GLY A 172 -2.10 0.40 -12.28
N ALA A 173 -1.73 -0.83 -12.60
CA ALA A 173 -0.96 -1.14 -13.80
C ALA A 173 -1.79 -0.89 -15.07
N GLU A 174 -3.07 -1.29 -15.08
CA GLU A 174 -3.99 -1.04 -16.19
C GLU A 174 -4.28 0.45 -16.36
N LEU A 175 -4.54 1.15 -15.25
CA LEU A 175 -4.79 2.59 -15.24
C LEU A 175 -3.58 3.37 -15.76
N LEU A 176 -2.36 3.04 -15.27
CA LEU A 176 -1.13 3.69 -15.74
C LEU A 176 -0.94 3.49 -17.25
N SER A 177 -1.08 2.26 -17.73
CA SER A 177 -0.96 1.94 -19.16
C SER A 177 -1.96 2.75 -20.00
N ARG A 178 -3.21 2.82 -19.56
CA ARG A 178 -4.27 3.59 -20.23
C ARG A 178 -3.94 5.07 -20.32
N VAL A 179 -3.50 5.68 -19.20
CA VAL A 179 -3.14 7.10 -19.15
C VAL A 179 -1.92 7.39 -20.02
N LEU A 180 -0.87 6.56 -19.95
CA LEU A 180 0.31 6.71 -20.81
C LEU A 180 -0.03 6.53 -22.30
N THR A 181 -0.95 5.63 -22.64
CA THR A 181 -1.41 5.44 -24.03
C THR A 181 -2.16 6.67 -24.53
N ARG A 182 -3.03 7.27 -23.71
CA ARG A 182 -3.70 8.54 -24.01
C ARG A 182 -2.68 9.65 -24.28
N ALA A 183 -1.71 9.81 -23.37
CA ALA A 183 -0.64 10.82 -23.52
C ALA A 183 0.19 10.60 -24.81
N LYS A 184 0.57 9.35 -25.11
CA LYS A 184 1.30 8.98 -26.34
C LYS A 184 0.54 9.35 -27.61
N ASN A 185 -0.80 9.31 -27.57
CA ASN A 185 -1.68 9.64 -28.67
C ASN A 185 -2.04 11.15 -28.74
N GLY A 186 -1.37 11.99 -27.93
CA GLY A 186 -1.54 13.45 -27.95
C GLY A 186 -2.65 13.99 -27.05
N ASP A 187 -3.28 13.15 -26.22
CA ASP A 187 -4.19 13.62 -25.16
C ASP A 187 -3.36 14.37 -24.10
N LYS A 188 -3.79 15.57 -23.75
CA LYS A 188 -3.14 16.36 -22.69
C LYS A 188 -3.31 15.75 -21.29
N CYS A 189 -4.10 14.71 -21.17
CA CYS A 189 -4.45 14.05 -19.90
C CYS A 189 -4.88 15.07 -18.83
N CYS A 190 -5.72 16.04 -19.22
CA CYS A 190 -6.22 17.04 -18.28
C CYS A 190 -6.92 16.34 -17.12
N GLY A 191 -6.55 16.71 -15.89
CA GLY A 191 -7.18 16.20 -14.68
C GLY A 191 -8.31 17.10 -14.20
N THR A 192 -9.07 16.60 -13.26
CA THR A 192 -10.10 17.33 -12.52
C THR A 192 -9.52 17.75 -11.17
N PRO A 193 -9.60 19.02 -10.79
CA PRO A 193 -9.18 19.50 -9.47
C PRO A 193 -9.90 18.76 -8.34
N GLN A 194 -9.16 18.45 -7.29
CA GLN A 194 -9.71 17.76 -6.13
C GLN A 194 -10.57 18.70 -5.26
N CYS A 195 -11.75 18.26 -4.86
CA CYS A 195 -12.61 18.98 -3.92
C CYS A 195 -11.96 19.03 -2.54
N LYS A 196 -11.73 20.21 -1.99
CA LYS A 196 -11.00 20.39 -0.72
C LYS A 196 -11.78 19.88 0.48
N GLU A 197 -13.09 19.92 0.41
CA GLU A 197 -14.01 19.51 1.48
C GLU A 197 -14.00 17.98 1.68
N ASP A 198 -13.64 17.22 0.63
CA ASP A 198 -13.63 15.75 0.65
C ASP A 198 -12.26 15.17 0.98
N VAL A 199 -11.26 16.01 1.23
CA VAL A 199 -9.89 15.56 1.52
C VAL A 199 -9.83 14.86 2.86
N THR A 200 -9.31 13.63 2.86
CA THR A 200 -8.92 12.90 4.07
C THR A 200 -7.47 12.41 3.95
N PHE A 201 -6.87 12.07 5.09
CA PHE A 201 -5.45 11.69 5.14
C PHE A 201 -5.26 10.28 5.65
N ALA A 202 -4.25 9.60 5.09
CA ALA A 202 -3.84 8.26 5.43
C ALA A 202 -2.35 8.26 5.88
N PRO A 203 -2.08 8.63 7.14
CA PRO A 203 -0.71 8.66 7.66
C PRO A 203 -0.09 7.26 7.66
N MET A 204 1.25 7.22 7.72
CA MET A 204 1.99 5.97 7.83
C MET A 204 1.56 5.19 9.07
N LEU A 205 1.35 3.89 8.91
CA LEU A 205 1.07 2.99 10.03
C LEU A 205 2.32 2.82 10.90
N ASP A 206 2.11 2.66 12.19
CA ASP A 206 3.18 2.35 13.14
C ASP A 206 2.76 1.24 14.13
N LYS A 207 3.73 0.80 14.94
CA LYS A 207 3.50 -0.31 15.87
C LYS A 207 2.61 0.04 17.07
N SER A 208 2.36 1.31 17.35
CA SER A 208 1.44 1.72 18.41
C SER A 208 -0.02 1.35 18.09
N MET A 209 -0.32 1.14 16.80
CA MET A 209 -1.63 0.71 16.32
C MET A 209 -1.88 -0.80 16.47
N CYS A 210 -0.84 -1.59 16.83
CA CYS A 210 -0.96 -3.05 16.88
C CYS A 210 -1.80 -3.59 18.03
N PRO A 211 -1.74 -3.09 19.28
CA PRO A 211 -2.54 -3.61 20.37
C PRO A 211 -4.04 -3.51 20.07
N ILE A 212 -4.74 -4.63 20.21
CA ILE A 212 -6.20 -4.66 20.03
C ILE A 212 -6.85 -3.97 21.21
N ASP A 213 -7.72 -3.01 20.90
CA ASP A 213 -8.60 -2.37 21.88
C ASP A 213 -9.95 -3.08 21.91
N TRP A 214 -10.13 -3.95 22.88
CA TRP A 214 -11.33 -4.77 23.02
C TRP A 214 -12.58 -3.96 23.40
N THR A 215 -12.43 -2.69 23.82
CA THR A 215 -13.59 -1.80 24.11
C THR A 215 -14.31 -1.33 22.85
N LYS A 216 -13.70 -1.51 21.68
CA LYS A 216 -14.29 -1.22 20.35
C LYS A 216 -15.32 -2.26 19.97
N THR A 217 -16.12 -1.97 18.93
CA THR A 217 -17.07 -2.97 18.38
C THR A 217 -16.33 -4.13 17.72
N ALA A 218 -16.98 -5.29 17.61
CA ALA A 218 -16.43 -6.45 16.90
C ALA A 218 -16.02 -6.14 15.46
N CYS A 219 -16.80 -5.32 14.77
CA CYS A 219 -16.47 -4.85 13.40
C CYS A 219 -15.18 -4.02 13.38
N GLN A 220 -14.99 -3.09 14.32
CA GLN A 220 -13.79 -2.28 14.41
C GLN A 220 -12.55 -3.11 14.76
N VAL A 221 -12.67 -4.06 15.69
CA VAL A 221 -11.59 -5.01 16.03
C VAL A 221 -11.22 -5.86 14.80
N HIS A 222 -12.21 -6.39 14.10
CA HIS A 222 -12.00 -7.15 12.88
C HIS A 222 -11.30 -6.30 11.78
N ASN A 223 -11.75 -5.08 11.58
CA ASN A 223 -11.14 -4.14 10.65
C ASN A 223 -9.68 -3.81 11.03
N GLN A 224 -9.39 -3.64 12.33
CA GLN A 224 -8.02 -3.44 12.80
C GLN A 224 -7.13 -4.63 12.44
N VAL A 225 -7.59 -5.86 12.68
CA VAL A 225 -6.80 -7.08 12.38
C VAL A 225 -6.53 -7.19 10.88
N ARG A 226 -7.55 -7.06 10.03
CA ARG A 226 -7.41 -7.20 8.58
C ARG A 226 -6.72 -6.00 7.92
N GLY A 227 -6.89 -4.78 8.44
CA GLY A 227 -6.25 -3.55 7.95
C GLY A 227 -4.75 -3.47 8.28
N LEU A 228 -4.33 -4.08 9.40
CA LEU A 228 -2.93 -4.18 9.78
C LEU A 228 -2.22 -5.43 9.21
N HIS A 229 -2.90 -6.28 8.45
CA HIS A 229 -2.30 -7.46 7.83
C HIS A 229 -1.85 -7.15 6.40
N PRO A 230 -0.62 -7.50 5.95
CA PRO A 230 0.38 -8.33 6.65
C PRO A 230 1.34 -7.56 7.57
N TRP A 231 1.27 -6.26 7.63
CA TRP A 231 2.14 -5.43 8.45
C TRP A 231 1.38 -4.17 8.92
N PRO A 232 1.56 -3.74 10.20
CA PRO A 232 2.47 -4.27 11.24
C PRO A 232 1.95 -5.48 12.02
N VAL A 233 0.72 -5.93 11.80
CA VAL A 233 -0.03 -7.04 12.42
C VAL A 233 -0.55 -6.69 13.81
N ALA A 234 -1.86 -6.84 13.99
CA ALA A 234 -2.51 -6.63 15.28
C ALA A 234 -1.99 -7.60 16.36
N THR A 235 -1.99 -7.16 17.61
CA THR A 235 -1.50 -7.94 18.75
C THR A 235 -2.49 -7.99 19.88
N MET A 236 -2.50 -9.10 20.63
CA MET A 236 -3.24 -9.25 21.87
C MET A 236 -2.33 -9.85 22.94
N GLU A 237 -2.72 -9.67 24.19
CA GLU A 237 -2.09 -10.31 25.33
C GLU A 237 -3.09 -11.20 26.04
N LEU A 238 -2.70 -12.46 26.32
CA LEU A 238 -3.48 -13.41 27.07
C LEU A 238 -2.57 -14.08 28.09
N GLN A 239 -2.96 -14.06 29.37
CA GLN A 239 -2.23 -14.68 30.48
C GLN A 239 -0.74 -14.29 30.51
N GLY A 240 -0.43 -13.00 30.24
CA GLY A 240 0.92 -12.48 30.19
C GLY A 240 1.74 -12.88 28.94
N LYS A 241 1.15 -13.58 27.98
CA LYS A 241 1.80 -13.94 26.70
C LYS A 241 1.29 -13.05 25.59
N LYS A 242 2.22 -12.59 24.74
CA LYS A 242 1.90 -11.77 23.55
C LYS A 242 1.68 -12.63 22.31
N PHE A 243 0.66 -12.28 21.55
CA PHE A 243 0.30 -12.94 20.29
C PHE A 243 0.14 -11.91 19.19
N LYS A 244 0.57 -12.25 17.99
CA LYS A 244 0.11 -11.60 16.77
C LYS A 244 -1.20 -12.25 16.34
N VAL A 245 -2.18 -11.44 15.97
CA VAL A 245 -3.47 -11.89 15.46
C VAL A 245 -3.51 -11.68 13.96
N HIS A 246 -3.58 -12.77 13.22
CA HIS A 246 -3.50 -12.72 11.75
C HIS A 246 -4.85 -12.79 11.06
N ALA A 247 -5.84 -13.42 11.69
CA ALA A 247 -7.19 -13.50 11.13
C ALA A 247 -8.23 -13.60 12.24
N THR A 248 -9.34 -12.89 12.04
CA THR A 248 -10.53 -12.93 12.87
C THR A 248 -11.76 -13.01 11.98
N ARG A 249 -12.92 -13.24 12.58
CA ARG A 249 -14.23 -12.97 12.00
C ARG A 249 -15.16 -12.42 13.07
N VAL A 250 -16.13 -11.62 12.65
CA VAL A 250 -17.20 -11.14 13.52
C VAL A 250 -18.16 -12.30 13.81
N VAL A 251 -18.54 -12.47 15.07
CA VAL A 251 -19.48 -13.51 15.52
C VAL A 251 -20.41 -12.94 16.58
N GLU A 252 -21.55 -13.59 16.79
CA GLU A 252 -22.43 -13.24 17.90
C GLU A 252 -21.77 -13.55 19.25
N GLY A 253 -22.00 -12.73 20.25
CA GLY A 253 -21.52 -12.91 21.61
C GLY A 253 -21.60 -11.61 22.40
N SER A 254 -21.64 -11.75 23.71
CA SER A 254 -21.62 -10.64 24.65
C SER A 254 -20.85 -11.03 25.90
N GLY A 255 -20.16 -10.10 26.52
CA GLY A 255 -19.36 -10.26 27.73
C GLY A 255 -18.60 -8.96 28.00
N GLU A 256 -17.78 -8.95 29.03
CA GLU A 256 -16.88 -7.83 29.28
C GLU A 256 -15.82 -7.73 28.15
N PRO A 257 -15.43 -6.52 27.73
CA PRO A 257 -14.42 -6.35 26.67
C PRO A 257 -13.12 -7.10 26.97
N GLY A 258 -12.73 -8.02 26.07
CA GLY A 258 -11.56 -8.89 26.23
C GLY A 258 -11.84 -10.22 26.94
N GLU A 259 -13.06 -10.45 27.42
CA GLU A 259 -13.44 -11.73 28.03
C GLU A 259 -13.39 -12.86 27.00
N ILE A 260 -12.76 -13.98 27.39
CA ILE A 260 -12.74 -15.20 26.59
C ILE A 260 -14.08 -15.92 26.74
N LEU A 261 -14.90 -15.93 25.70
CA LEU A 261 -16.20 -16.57 25.65
C LEU A 261 -16.11 -18.08 25.37
N GLY A 262 -14.95 -18.57 24.96
CA GLY A 262 -14.67 -19.99 24.78
C GLY A 262 -13.85 -20.30 23.54
N LEU A 263 -13.33 -21.53 23.52
CA LEU A 263 -12.63 -22.10 22.36
C LEU A 263 -13.66 -22.91 21.53
N THR A 264 -13.70 -22.57 20.23
CA THR A 264 -14.55 -23.27 19.25
C THR A 264 -13.72 -24.24 18.41
N LYS A 265 -14.36 -24.93 17.47
CA LYS A 265 -13.64 -25.76 16.48
C LYS A 265 -12.76 -24.94 15.54
N THR A 266 -13.07 -23.66 15.33
CA THR A 266 -12.46 -22.78 14.32
C THR A 266 -11.63 -21.64 14.89
N GLY A 267 -11.80 -21.30 16.17
CA GLY A 267 -11.09 -20.17 16.75
C GLY A 267 -11.32 -19.98 18.26
N LEU A 268 -10.73 -18.91 18.79
CA LEU A 268 -10.94 -18.42 20.15
C LEU A 268 -11.91 -17.24 20.10
N LYS A 269 -13.05 -17.37 20.76
CA LYS A 269 -14.08 -16.33 20.80
C LYS A 269 -13.81 -15.36 21.95
N ILE A 270 -13.78 -14.07 21.64
CA ILE A 270 -13.47 -13.00 22.59
C ILE A 270 -14.54 -11.90 22.45
N ALA A 271 -15.05 -11.44 23.59
CA ALA A 271 -16.02 -10.35 23.65
C ALA A 271 -15.35 -9.01 23.28
N CYS A 272 -16.12 -8.15 22.63
CA CYS A 272 -15.78 -6.78 22.32
C CYS A 272 -16.71 -5.82 23.05
N GLY A 273 -16.49 -4.51 22.95
CA GLY A 273 -17.40 -3.51 23.51
C GLY A 273 -18.84 -3.68 23.01
N GLU A 274 -18.97 -4.12 21.75
CA GLU A 274 -20.23 -4.56 21.15
C GLU A 274 -19.98 -5.77 20.28
N GLY A 275 -20.69 -6.89 20.53
CA GLY A 275 -20.52 -8.14 19.81
C GLY A 275 -19.27 -8.91 20.25
N ALA A 276 -18.81 -9.82 19.40
CA ALA A 276 -17.62 -10.62 19.64
C ALA A 276 -16.85 -10.89 18.34
N VAL A 277 -15.57 -11.17 18.46
CA VAL A 277 -14.76 -11.72 17.35
C VAL A 277 -14.30 -13.12 17.68
N GLU A 278 -14.12 -13.93 16.66
CA GLU A 278 -13.43 -15.20 16.73
C GLU A 278 -12.04 -15.06 16.13
N VAL A 279 -11.01 -15.22 16.94
CA VAL A 279 -9.61 -15.26 16.50
C VAL A 279 -9.33 -16.61 15.84
N ILE A 280 -9.13 -16.61 14.53
CA ILE A 280 -8.94 -17.82 13.71
C ILE A 280 -7.47 -18.23 13.66
N GLN A 281 -6.59 -17.26 13.43
CA GLN A 281 -5.16 -17.50 13.30
C GLN A 281 -4.37 -16.55 14.19
N LEU A 282 -3.40 -17.10 14.89
CA LEU A 282 -2.50 -16.37 15.77
C LEU A 282 -1.06 -16.86 15.65
N GLN A 283 -0.16 -16.10 16.25
CA GLN A 283 1.25 -16.44 16.37
C GLN A 283 1.75 -16.01 17.75
N ALA A 284 2.12 -16.95 18.61
CA ALA A 284 2.80 -16.64 19.86
C ALA A 284 4.21 -16.04 19.59
N GLU A 285 4.71 -15.25 20.51
CA GLU A 285 6.06 -14.68 20.40
C GLU A 285 7.10 -15.79 20.26
N GLY A 286 7.98 -15.67 19.25
CA GLY A 286 8.96 -16.70 18.90
C GLY A 286 8.39 -17.96 18.24
N GLY A 287 7.07 -18.10 18.16
CA GLY A 287 6.38 -19.25 17.57
C GLY A 287 6.10 -19.14 16.07
N LYS A 288 5.38 -20.15 15.57
CA LYS A 288 4.86 -20.17 14.19
C LYS A 288 3.40 -19.69 14.16
N ARG A 289 2.99 -19.13 13.02
CA ARG A 289 1.59 -18.85 12.73
C ARG A 289 0.81 -20.16 12.63
N MET A 290 -0.32 -20.27 13.34
CA MET A 290 -1.16 -21.46 13.36
C MET A 290 -2.62 -21.12 13.65
N ALA A 291 -3.52 -22.08 13.51
CA ALA A 291 -4.90 -21.91 13.92
C ALA A 291 -4.98 -21.78 15.46
N ALA A 292 -5.86 -20.90 15.93
CA ALA A 292 -6.02 -20.68 17.37
C ALA A 292 -6.41 -21.97 18.15
N PRO A 293 -7.32 -22.84 17.65
CA PRO A 293 -7.62 -24.08 18.32
C PRO A 293 -6.43 -25.05 18.49
N ASP A 294 -5.50 -25.02 17.50
CA ASP A 294 -4.33 -25.91 17.59
C ASP A 294 -3.34 -25.42 18.64
N TYR A 295 -3.22 -24.10 18.80
CA TYR A 295 -2.39 -23.54 19.87
C TYR A 295 -2.95 -23.89 21.24
N PHE A 296 -4.24 -23.64 21.50
CA PHE A 296 -4.86 -23.81 22.84
C PHE A 296 -5.08 -25.25 23.20
N ARG A 297 -5.18 -26.23 22.28
CA ARG A 297 -5.17 -27.66 22.58
C ARG A 297 -3.83 -28.13 23.16
N GLY A 298 -2.74 -27.53 22.74
CA GLY A 298 -1.40 -27.80 23.25
C GLY A 298 -0.98 -26.97 24.46
N HIS A 299 -1.79 -25.97 24.84
CA HIS A 299 -1.50 -25.02 25.93
C HIS A 299 -2.82 -24.66 26.61
N PRO A 300 -3.40 -25.62 27.36
CA PRO A 300 -4.69 -25.46 28.03
C PRO A 300 -4.67 -24.44 29.18
#